data_e816ced427d66088a303fac54248cc65
#
_entry.id   e816ced427d66088a303fac54248cc65
#
_cell.length_a   1.000
_cell.length_b   1.000
_cell.length_c   1.000
_cell.angle_alpha   90.00
_cell.angle_beta   90.00
_cell.angle_gamma   90.00
#
_symmetry.space_group_name_H-M   'P 1'
#
loop_
_entity.id
_entity.type
_entity.pdbx_description
1 polymer ?
#
loop_
_entity_poly.entity_id
_entity_poly.type
_entity_poly.pdbx_seq_one_letter_code
_entity_poly.pdbx_strand_id
1 'polypeptide(L)'
;MSKEENVIRYYVLCNKLKNVIRTGWKDWHVDRERIESVAEHIFGVQMLAIAMNSEYEYNVDISKVIMMLAVHELEEILIGDLTQFQISKAEKTIIGHEAVEKVLTGLIDKKQIMDLILEFDERKSKEALFAHYCDKLECDL
;
A
#
# COMPACT_ATOMS: atom_id res chain seq x y z
N MET A 1 -16.47 4.69 20.28
CA MET A 1 -15.04 4.76 20.63
C MET A 1 -14.57 6.21 20.69
N SER A 2 -13.66 6.50 21.63
CA SER A 2 -13.05 7.84 21.70
C SER A 2 -12.11 8.06 20.50
N LYS A 3 -11.70 9.31 20.33
CA LYS A 3 -10.71 9.64 19.28
C LYS A 3 -9.39 8.93 19.53
N GLU A 4 -8.96 8.86 20.79
CA GLU A 4 -7.73 8.20 21.19
C GLU A 4 -7.79 6.69 20.87
N GLU A 5 -8.91 6.05 21.16
CA GLU A 5 -9.11 4.64 20.86
C GLU A 5 -9.07 4.38 19.36
N ASN A 6 -9.65 5.27 18.55
CA ASN A 6 -9.61 5.15 17.10
C ASN A 6 -8.18 5.25 16.56
N VAL A 7 -7.38 6.16 17.10
CA VAL A 7 -5.98 6.31 16.70
C VAL A 7 -5.19 5.04 17.04
N ILE A 8 -5.32 4.57 18.27
CA ILE A 8 -4.58 3.38 18.72
C ILE A 8 -5.03 2.14 17.92
N ARG A 9 -6.33 1.98 17.69
CA ARG A 9 -6.84 0.87 16.89
C ARG A 9 -6.22 0.85 15.48
N TYR A 10 -6.22 2.00 14.81
CA TYR A 10 -5.64 2.10 13.47
C TYR A 10 -4.15 1.78 13.49
N TYR A 11 -3.43 2.35 14.45
CA TYR A 11 -1.99 2.13 14.59
C TYR A 11 -1.66 0.65 14.80
N VAL A 12 -2.39 0.00 15.72
CA VAL A 12 -2.18 -1.44 16.00
C VAL A 12 -2.46 -2.28 14.77
N LEU A 13 -3.53 -1.96 14.02
CA LEU A 13 -3.85 -2.68 12.79
C LEU A 13 -2.74 -2.52 11.74
N CYS A 14 -2.25 -1.29 11.56
CA CYS A 14 -1.19 -1.03 10.58
C CYS A 14 0.10 -1.75 10.92
N ASN A 15 0.40 -1.94 12.21
CA ASN A 15 1.59 -2.69 12.62
C ASN A 15 1.59 -4.14 12.16
N LYS A 16 0.41 -4.70 11.86
CA LYS A 16 0.33 -6.08 11.33
C LYS A 16 1.06 -6.22 10.00
N LEU A 17 1.18 -5.14 9.23
CA LEU A 17 1.88 -5.15 7.95
C LEU A 17 3.36 -5.48 8.10
N LYS A 18 3.94 -5.28 9.28
CA LYS A 18 5.33 -5.65 9.57
C LYS A 18 5.54 -7.17 9.52
N ASN A 19 4.46 -7.93 9.73
CA ASN A 19 4.51 -9.39 9.77
C ASN A 19 3.87 -10.05 8.56
N VAL A 20 3.27 -9.28 7.65
CA VAL A 20 2.72 -9.82 6.41
C VAL A 20 3.86 -9.92 5.39
N ILE A 21 4.21 -11.15 5.06
CA ILE A 21 5.28 -11.44 4.11
C ILE A 21 4.72 -11.35 2.69
N ARG A 22 5.48 -10.77 1.79
CA ARG A 22 5.08 -10.66 0.40
C ARG A 22 5.07 -12.04 -0.26
N THR A 23 3.87 -12.57 -0.49
CA THR A 23 3.68 -13.92 -1.02
C THR A 23 4.28 -14.12 -2.41
N GLY A 24 4.35 -13.05 -3.20
CA GLY A 24 4.99 -13.09 -4.50
C GLY A 24 6.45 -13.57 -4.44
N TRP A 25 7.16 -13.19 -3.40
CA TRP A 25 8.55 -13.61 -3.20
C TRP A 25 8.63 -15.11 -2.93
N LYS A 26 7.66 -15.67 -2.18
CA LYS A 26 7.58 -17.09 -1.91
C LYS A 26 7.26 -17.87 -3.19
N ASP A 27 6.32 -17.37 -3.98
CA ASP A 27 5.86 -18.02 -5.20
C ASP A 27 6.98 -18.10 -6.25
N TRP A 28 7.91 -17.14 -6.23
CA TRP A 28 9.05 -17.12 -7.14
C TRP A 28 10.25 -17.86 -6.57
N HIS A 29 10.11 -18.51 -5.42
CA HIS A 29 11.17 -19.28 -4.75
C HIS A 29 12.45 -18.47 -4.56
N VAL A 30 12.32 -17.20 -4.16
CA VAL A 30 13.46 -16.35 -3.88
C VAL A 30 14.17 -16.86 -2.65
N ASP A 31 15.41 -17.30 -2.82
CA ASP A 31 16.23 -17.83 -1.73
C ASP A 31 16.94 -16.69 -1.00
N ARG A 32 16.31 -16.18 0.04
CA ARG A 32 16.84 -15.13 0.91
C ARG A 32 16.60 -15.52 2.35
N GLU A 33 17.55 -15.16 3.21
CA GLU A 33 17.43 -15.37 4.66
C GLU A 33 16.20 -14.66 5.22
N ARG A 34 15.87 -13.49 4.64
CA ARG A 34 14.77 -12.65 5.09
C ARG A 34 13.95 -12.17 3.92
N ILE A 35 12.68 -12.57 3.92
CA ILE A 35 11.72 -12.13 2.91
C ILE A 35 11.11 -10.80 3.37
N GLU A 36 10.98 -9.86 2.45
CA GLU A 36 10.44 -8.53 2.71
C GLU A 36 8.99 -8.58 3.20
N SER A 37 8.69 -7.86 4.28
CA SER A 37 7.32 -7.66 4.74
C SER A 37 6.66 -6.55 3.92
N VAL A 38 5.31 -6.49 3.96
CA VAL A 38 4.56 -5.44 3.29
C VAL A 38 4.96 -4.06 3.81
N ALA A 39 5.16 -3.92 5.13
CA ALA A 39 5.60 -2.63 5.71
C ALA A 39 6.96 -2.20 5.18
N GLU A 40 7.89 -3.14 5.05
CA GLU A 40 9.22 -2.85 4.51
C GLU A 40 9.15 -2.44 3.04
N HIS A 41 8.29 -3.10 2.26
CA HIS A 41 8.04 -2.72 0.88
C HIS A 41 7.53 -1.29 0.78
N ILE A 42 6.53 -0.93 1.60
CA ILE A 42 5.97 0.42 1.62
C ILE A 42 7.06 1.45 1.88
N PHE A 43 7.87 1.24 2.90
CA PHE A 43 8.98 2.15 3.22
C PHE A 43 9.94 2.27 2.04
N GLY A 44 10.33 1.15 1.45
CA GLY A 44 11.25 1.13 0.31
C GLY A 44 10.71 1.91 -0.89
N VAL A 45 9.43 1.71 -1.22
CA VAL A 45 8.79 2.41 -2.34
C VAL A 45 8.76 3.92 -2.09
N GLN A 46 8.43 4.33 -0.85
CA GLN A 46 8.40 5.76 -0.51
C GLN A 46 9.77 6.42 -0.63
N MET A 47 10.81 5.74 -0.16
CA MET A 47 12.18 6.25 -0.26
C MET A 47 12.61 6.35 -1.73
N LEU A 48 12.26 5.35 -2.53
CA LEU A 48 12.55 5.36 -3.97
C LEU A 48 11.83 6.52 -4.67
N ALA A 49 10.55 6.73 -4.34
CA ALA A 49 9.76 7.83 -4.93
C ALA A 49 10.37 9.20 -4.61
N ILE A 50 10.81 9.40 -3.38
CA ILE A 50 11.47 10.65 -2.98
C ILE A 50 12.75 10.87 -3.79
N ALA A 51 13.59 9.83 -3.91
CA ALA A 51 14.85 9.91 -4.66
C ALA A 51 14.60 10.17 -6.15
N MET A 52 13.65 9.47 -6.74
CA MET A 52 13.32 9.64 -8.16
C MET A 52 12.81 11.06 -8.44
N ASN A 53 11.92 11.56 -7.58
CA ASN A 53 11.39 12.91 -7.73
C ASN A 53 12.46 13.99 -7.54
N SER A 54 13.46 13.71 -6.70
CA SER A 54 14.58 14.62 -6.47
C SER A 54 15.48 14.76 -7.71
N GLU A 55 15.76 13.65 -8.37
CA GLU A 55 16.73 13.64 -9.48
C GLU A 55 16.12 13.88 -10.86
N TYR A 56 14.82 13.64 -11.00
CA TYR A 56 14.13 13.76 -12.28
C TYR A 56 12.88 14.63 -12.13
N GLU A 57 12.53 15.37 -13.17
CA GLU A 57 11.38 16.27 -13.14
C GLU A 57 10.13 15.55 -13.63
N TYR A 58 9.40 14.89 -12.72
CA TYR A 58 8.14 14.21 -13.05
C TYR A 58 6.92 15.13 -12.97
N ASN A 59 7.07 16.31 -12.37
CA ASN A 59 5.98 17.28 -12.19
C ASN A 59 4.77 16.67 -11.48
N VAL A 60 5.01 15.94 -10.40
CA VAL A 60 3.97 15.33 -9.57
C VAL A 60 3.94 15.99 -8.20
N ASP A 61 2.78 15.93 -7.55
CA ASP A 61 2.65 16.29 -6.14
C ASP A 61 3.24 15.15 -5.30
N ILE A 62 4.49 15.30 -4.90
CA ILE A 62 5.20 14.25 -4.17
C ILE A 62 4.55 13.95 -2.82
N SER A 63 4.00 14.96 -2.14
CA SER A 63 3.31 14.73 -0.86
C SER A 63 2.12 13.80 -1.05
N LYS A 64 1.36 13.98 -2.11
CA LYS A 64 0.23 13.11 -2.46
C LYS A 64 0.71 11.70 -2.79
N VAL A 65 1.78 11.58 -3.56
CA VAL A 65 2.38 10.28 -3.92
C VAL A 65 2.79 9.52 -2.66
N ILE A 66 3.50 10.19 -1.74
CA ILE A 66 3.96 9.54 -0.51
C ILE A 66 2.79 9.08 0.36
N MET A 67 1.75 9.90 0.48
CA MET A 67 0.55 9.51 1.24
C MET A 67 -0.17 8.33 0.56
N MET A 68 -0.29 8.38 -0.75
CA MET A 68 -0.90 7.31 -1.54
C MET A 68 -0.15 5.99 -1.34
N LEU A 69 1.18 6.02 -1.42
CA LEU A 69 2.02 4.84 -1.21
C LEU A 69 1.92 4.32 0.23
N ALA A 70 1.79 5.22 1.21
CA ALA A 70 1.66 4.82 2.62
C ALA A 70 0.41 3.95 2.84
N VAL A 71 -0.67 4.22 2.13
CA VAL A 71 -1.96 3.56 2.36
C VAL A 71 -2.35 2.52 1.31
N HIS A 72 -1.57 2.38 0.23
CA HIS A 72 -1.98 1.53 -0.90
C HIS A 72 -2.05 0.03 -0.57
N GLU A 73 -1.43 -0.41 0.52
CA GLU A 73 -1.41 -1.82 0.91
C GLU A 73 -2.24 -2.10 2.18
N LEU A 74 -3.09 -1.16 2.62
CA LEU A 74 -3.88 -1.36 3.86
C LEU A 74 -4.79 -2.58 3.81
N GLU A 75 -5.24 -2.98 2.63
CA GLU A 75 -6.07 -4.18 2.45
C GLU A 75 -5.37 -5.44 2.96
N GLU A 76 -4.05 -5.48 2.89
CA GLU A 76 -3.26 -6.65 3.26
C GLU A 76 -3.33 -6.97 4.76
N ILE A 77 -3.79 -6.02 5.58
CA ILE A 77 -3.97 -6.23 7.02
C ILE A 77 -4.95 -7.37 7.29
N LEU A 78 -6.01 -7.46 6.49
CA LEU A 78 -7.06 -8.46 6.68
C LEU A 78 -6.97 -9.64 5.72
N ILE A 79 -6.46 -9.44 4.52
CA ILE A 79 -6.45 -10.50 3.50
C ILE A 79 -5.06 -11.09 3.24
N GLY A 80 -4.02 -10.47 3.77
CA GLY A 80 -2.65 -10.87 3.50
C GLY A 80 -2.24 -10.52 2.07
N ASP A 81 -0.99 -10.75 1.71
CA ASP A 81 -0.45 -10.42 0.39
C ASP A 81 -0.85 -11.51 -0.62
N LEU A 82 -2.14 -11.54 -1.00
CA LEU A 82 -2.68 -12.52 -1.93
C LEU A 82 -2.15 -12.27 -3.35
N THR A 83 -1.70 -13.34 -4.01
CA THR A 83 -1.24 -13.27 -5.39
C THR A 83 -2.42 -13.42 -6.36
N GLN A 84 -2.18 -13.09 -7.63
CA GLN A 84 -3.17 -13.25 -8.68
C GLN A 84 -3.59 -14.71 -8.91
N PHE A 85 -2.83 -15.68 -8.39
CA PHE A 85 -3.12 -17.10 -8.55
C PHE A 85 -4.15 -17.61 -7.54
N GLN A 86 -4.43 -16.86 -6.48
CA GLN A 86 -5.34 -17.25 -5.40
C GLN A 86 -6.77 -16.80 -5.64
N ILE A 87 -6.95 -15.58 -6.17
CA ILE A 87 -8.26 -15.02 -6.51
C ILE A 87 -8.12 -14.18 -7.79
N SER A 88 -9.24 -13.93 -8.45
CA SER A 88 -9.23 -13.06 -9.64
C SER A 88 -8.90 -11.62 -9.22
N LYS A 89 -8.37 -10.84 -10.16
CA LYS A 89 -8.04 -9.44 -9.91
C LYS A 89 -9.25 -8.61 -9.50
N ALA A 90 -10.40 -8.85 -10.15
CA ALA A 90 -11.64 -8.13 -9.85
C ALA A 90 -12.13 -8.47 -8.44
N GLU A 91 -12.10 -9.76 -8.06
CA GLU A 91 -12.49 -10.20 -6.73
C GLU A 91 -11.57 -9.59 -5.66
N LYS A 92 -10.25 -9.58 -5.91
CA LYS A 92 -9.29 -9.01 -4.99
C LYS A 92 -9.57 -7.53 -4.77
N THR A 93 -9.92 -6.78 -5.80
CA THR A 93 -10.22 -5.36 -5.70
C THR A 93 -11.43 -5.12 -4.80
N ILE A 94 -12.50 -5.89 -4.98
CA ILE A 94 -13.72 -5.75 -4.17
C ILE A 94 -13.43 -6.09 -2.71
N ILE A 95 -12.81 -7.22 -2.46
CA ILE A 95 -12.47 -7.69 -1.11
C ILE A 95 -11.51 -6.71 -0.45
N GLY A 96 -10.55 -6.20 -1.21
CA GLY A 96 -9.58 -5.24 -0.73
C GLY A 96 -10.22 -3.93 -0.28
N HIS A 97 -11.14 -3.39 -1.07
CA HIS A 97 -11.84 -2.15 -0.70
C HIS A 97 -12.69 -2.34 0.56
N GLU A 98 -13.36 -3.47 0.70
CA GLU A 98 -14.13 -3.80 1.90
C GLU A 98 -13.21 -3.91 3.13
N ALA A 99 -12.05 -4.52 2.97
CA ALA A 99 -11.06 -4.65 4.04
C ALA A 99 -10.56 -3.27 4.49
N VAL A 100 -10.24 -2.39 3.55
CA VAL A 100 -9.77 -1.03 3.86
C VAL A 100 -10.86 -0.25 4.60
N GLU A 101 -12.13 -0.38 4.20
CA GLU A 101 -13.25 0.24 4.89
C GLU A 101 -13.26 -0.13 6.38
N LYS A 102 -13.03 -1.41 6.69
CA LYS A 102 -12.98 -1.89 8.07
C LYS A 102 -11.78 -1.33 8.83
N VAL A 103 -10.62 -1.30 8.19
CA VAL A 103 -9.39 -0.79 8.82
C VAL A 103 -9.54 0.67 9.20
N LEU A 104 -10.18 1.46 8.34
CA LEU A 104 -10.35 2.90 8.53
C LEU A 104 -11.52 3.29 9.43
N THR A 105 -12.29 2.31 9.92
CA THR A 105 -13.46 2.57 10.77
C THR A 105 -13.08 3.47 11.95
N GLY A 106 -13.84 4.55 12.14
CA GLY A 106 -13.66 5.49 13.23
C GLY A 106 -12.75 6.66 12.92
N LEU A 107 -11.96 6.62 11.86
CA LEU A 107 -11.12 7.75 11.48
C LEU A 107 -11.95 8.83 10.78
N ILE A 108 -11.76 10.07 11.20
CA ILE A 108 -12.48 11.22 10.62
C ILE A 108 -12.14 11.37 9.13
N ASP A 109 -10.88 11.17 8.76
CA ASP A 109 -10.42 11.35 7.39
C ASP A 109 -10.57 10.08 6.53
N LYS A 110 -11.40 9.14 6.95
CA LYS A 110 -11.65 7.89 6.24
C LYS A 110 -11.90 8.10 4.75
N LYS A 111 -12.79 9.06 4.41
CA LYS A 111 -13.14 9.32 3.02
C LYS A 111 -11.94 9.78 2.21
N GLN A 112 -11.13 10.69 2.76
CA GLN A 112 -9.93 11.19 2.08
C GLN A 112 -8.94 10.08 1.81
N ILE A 113 -8.74 9.19 2.78
CA ILE A 113 -7.82 8.06 2.65
C ILE A 113 -8.35 7.08 1.60
N MET A 114 -9.65 6.77 1.64
CA MET A 114 -10.27 5.92 0.62
C MET A 114 -10.12 6.49 -0.78
N ASP A 115 -10.31 7.80 -0.93
CA ASP A 115 -10.18 8.47 -2.22
C ASP A 115 -8.77 8.34 -2.78
N LEU A 116 -7.75 8.40 -1.94
CA LEU A 116 -6.36 8.18 -2.36
C LEU A 116 -6.14 6.76 -2.86
N ILE A 117 -6.72 5.78 -2.18
CA ILE A 117 -6.60 4.38 -2.58
C ILE A 117 -7.32 4.15 -3.90
N LEU A 118 -8.50 4.73 -4.07
CA LEU A 118 -9.25 4.63 -5.33
C LEU A 118 -8.50 5.31 -6.48
N GLU A 119 -7.89 6.45 -6.23
CA GLU A 119 -7.07 7.15 -7.23
C GLU A 119 -5.88 6.29 -7.66
N PHE A 120 -5.22 5.65 -6.70
CA PHE A 120 -4.11 4.74 -6.97
C PHE A 120 -4.58 3.58 -7.86
N ASP A 121 -5.71 2.97 -7.52
CA ASP A 121 -6.23 1.81 -8.24
C ASP A 121 -6.71 2.16 -9.65
N GLU A 122 -7.23 3.37 -9.86
CA GLU A 122 -7.71 3.82 -11.17
C GLU A 122 -6.59 4.04 -12.18
N ARG A 123 -5.38 4.37 -11.74
CA ARG A 123 -4.21 4.57 -12.61
C ARG A 123 -4.40 5.60 -13.70
N LYS A 124 -5.06 6.72 -13.39
CA LYS A 124 -5.34 7.78 -14.37
C LYS A 124 -4.57 9.06 -14.11
N SER A 125 -4.41 9.44 -12.83
CA SER A 125 -3.66 10.66 -12.52
C SER A 125 -2.16 10.44 -12.67
N LYS A 126 -1.42 11.52 -12.90
CA LYS A 126 0.04 11.45 -13.00
C LYS A 126 0.67 10.96 -11.68
N GLU A 127 0.08 11.32 -10.53
CA GLU A 127 0.52 10.86 -9.23
C GLU A 127 0.34 9.34 -9.10
N ALA A 128 -0.83 8.83 -9.50
CA ALA A 128 -1.10 7.39 -9.44
C ALA A 128 -0.17 6.61 -10.38
N LEU A 129 0.05 7.10 -11.58
CA LEU A 129 0.95 6.46 -12.55
C LEU A 129 2.39 6.44 -12.02
N PHE A 130 2.86 7.55 -11.45
CA PHE A 130 4.19 7.61 -10.86
C PHE A 130 4.31 6.66 -9.66
N ALA A 131 3.29 6.62 -8.80
CA ALA A 131 3.26 5.73 -7.64
C ALA A 131 3.35 4.26 -8.07
N HIS A 132 2.59 3.85 -9.09
CA HIS A 132 2.65 2.48 -9.62
C HIS A 132 4.01 2.17 -10.23
N TYR A 133 4.62 3.13 -10.91
CA TYR A 133 5.96 2.95 -11.48
C TYR A 133 6.98 2.66 -10.39
N CYS A 134 6.97 3.45 -9.32
CA CYS A 134 7.89 3.27 -8.19
C CYS A 134 7.62 1.95 -7.47
N ASP A 135 6.35 1.59 -7.30
CA ASP A 135 5.94 0.35 -6.65
C ASP A 135 6.50 -0.86 -7.40
N LYS A 136 6.35 -0.87 -8.71
CA LYS A 136 6.88 -1.95 -9.55
C LYS A 136 8.41 -1.96 -9.55
N LEU A 137 9.03 -0.79 -9.66
CA LEU A 137 10.48 -0.68 -9.70
C LEU A 137 11.13 -1.20 -8.41
N GLU A 138 10.54 -0.90 -7.26
CA GLU A 138 11.04 -1.40 -5.97
C GLU A 138 11.01 -2.93 -5.93
N CYS A 139 9.97 -3.54 -6.45
CA CYS A 139 9.88 -5.00 -6.51
C CYS A 139 10.98 -5.62 -7.38
N ASP A 140 11.46 -4.89 -8.39
CA ASP A 140 12.49 -5.37 -9.31
C ASP A 140 13.92 -5.14 -8.80
N LEU A 141 14.08 -4.30 -7.79
CA LEU A 141 15.36 -4.00 -7.19
C LEU A 141 15.66 -4.92 -6.00
#